data_d8832f0a0441a9ccc76455a574c40518
#
_entry.id   d8832f0a0441a9ccc76455a574c40518
#
_cell.length_a   1.000
_cell.length_b   1.000
_cell.length_c   1.000
_cell.angle_alpha   90.00
_cell.angle_beta   90.00
_cell.angle_gamma   90.00
#
_symmetry.space_group_name_H-M   'P 1'
#
loop_
_entity.id
_entity.type
_entity.pdbx_description
1 polymer ?
#
loop_
_entity_poly.entity_id
_entity_poly.type
_entity_poly.pdbx_seq_one_letter_code
_entity_poly.pdbx_strand_id
1 'polypeptide(L)'
;MALFDLVNFNGEVFDAAVRETPNLRLNELLHCGAIVERGEYASLLPDQKGGNFITTLIKARLSGKTVNYDGKTDITAEERGNYTMGRIVVGRAQGWTEKDFVSDISGDDYSAAAGEVAEFWDDVDQDTLLSILKGVFSMSTGEGKKFVDAHTYDITAETENTFGPTTLNNAMQKALGDKKANFSLAIMHSVVATNLENLKLLDYMKYTDADGIERDLGLATLNGRIVLIDDTMPAVEVAESSKGAGDGYTKYTTYVLGNGAIEYTNCGVKVASEMDRNPAKNGG
;
A
#
# COMPACT_ATOMS: atom_id res chain seq x y z
N MET A 1 -36.61 3.32 -10.77
CA MET A 1 -35.99 2.55 -11.88
C MET A 1 -34.79 1.88 -11.24
N ALA A 2 -34.83 0.57 -11.08
CA ALA A 2 -33.70 -0.14 -10.47
C ALA A 2 -32.47 0.08 -11.36
N LEU A 3 -31.37 0.54 -10.79
CA LEU A 3 -30.12 0.82 -11.51
C LEU A 3 -29.48 -0.47 -12.09
N PHE A 4 -29.92 -1.64 -11.62
CA PHE A 4 -29.31 -2.94 -11.88
C PHE A 4 -30.31 -4.02 -12.30
N ASP A 5 -31.28 -3.65 -13.14
CA ASP A 5 -32.15 -4.65 -13.78
C ASP A 5 -31.34 -5.39 -14.87
N LEU A 6 -31.40 -6.71 -14.88
CA LEU A 6 -30.73 -7.59 -15.87
C LEU A 6 -31.01 -7.22 -17.33
N VAL A 7 -32.18 -6.63 -17.59
CA VAL A 7 -32.57 -6.19 -18.94
C VAL A 7 -31.90 -4.86 -19.31
N ASN A 8 -31.50 -4.05 -18.33
CA ASN A 8 -30.97 -2.70 -18.50
C ASN A 8 -29.63 -2.48 -17.77
N PHE A 9 -28.88 -3.55 -17.47
CA PHE A 9 -27.58 -3.39 -16.84
C PHE A 9 -26.67 -2.53 -17.71
N ASN A 10 -26.24 -1.41 -17.17
CA ASN A 10 -25.26 -0.54 -17.80
C ASN A 10 -23.95 -0.62 -17.02
N GLY A 11 -22.99 -1.34 -17.58
CA GLY A 11 -21.68 -1.53 -16.96
C GLY A 11 -20.92 -0.21 -16.72
N GLU A 12 -21.13 0.81 -17.55
CA GLU A 12 -20.49 2.12 -17.36
C GLU A 12 -21.04 2.84 -16.11
N VAL A 13 -22.37 2.73 -15.90
CA VAL A 13 -23.02 3.32 -14.71
C VAL A 13 -22.62 2.57 -13.45
N PHE A 14 -22.53 1.24 -13.51
CA PHE A 14 -22.05 0.43 -12.38
C PHE A 14 -20.59 0.75 -12.02
N ASP A 15 -19.72 0.80 -13.02
CA ASP A 15 -18.31 1.16 -12.81
C ASP A 15 -18.14 2.59 -12.25
N ALA A 16 -18.98 3.52 -12.69
CA ALA A 16 -19.03 4.86 -12.13
C ALA A 16 -19.48 4.84 -10.65
N ALA A 17 -20.53 4.07 -10.31
CA ALA A 17 -21.00 3.94 -8.94
C ALA A 17 -19.94 3.30 -8.02
N VAL A 18 -19.22 2.28 -8.47
CA VAL A 18 -18.10 1.68 -7.73
C VAL A 18 -17.01 2.72 -7.45
N ARG A 19 -16.66 3.54 -8.44
CA ARG A 19 -15.62 4.59 -8.27
C ARG A 19 -16.08 5.77 -7.43
N GLU A 20 -17.35 6.07 -7.41
CA GLU A 20 -17.94 7.16 -6.61
C GLU A 20 -18.16 6.77 -5.14
N THR A 21 -18.10 5.47 -4.81
CA THR A 21 -18.21 5.02 -3.42
C THR A 21 -17.07 5.61 -2.58
N PRO A 22 -17.36 6.45 -1.58
CA PRO A 22 -16.33 7.13 -0.82
C PRO A 22 -15.58 6.14 0.07
N ASN A 23 -14.28 6.01 -0.16
CA ASN A 23 -13.37 5.29 0.71
C ASN A 23 -12.57 6.30 1.54
N LEU A 24 -13.00 6.55 2.77
CA LEU A 24 -12.36 7.49 3.68
C LEU A 24 -10.94 7.05 4.06
N ARG A 25 -10.74 5.74 4.21
CA ARG A 25 -9.44 5.15 4.55
C ARG A 25 -8.43 5.34 3.43
N LEU A 26 -8.83 5.07 2.18
CA LEU A 26 -7.97 5.28 1.02
C LEU A 26 -7.63 6.76 0.83
N ASN A 27 -8.60 7.65 1.02
CA ASN A 27 -8.37 9.09 0.93
C ASN A 27 -7.30 9.55 1.93
N GLU A 28 -7.34 9.07 3.17
CA GLU A 28 -6.33 9.42 4.17
C GLU A 28 -4.95 8.82 3.84
N LEU A 29 -4.89 7.61 3.28
CA LEU A 29 -3.65 7.01 2.79
C LEU A 29 -3.05 7.81 1.63
N LEU A 30 -3.87 8.31 0.72
CA LEU A 30 -3.43 9.21 -0.36
C LEU A 30 -2.95 10.56 0.18
N HIS A 31 -3.65 11.13 1.16
CA HIS A 31 -3.26 12.39 1.80
C HIS A 31 -1.95 12.29 2.57
N CYS A 32 -1.55 11.12 3.06
CA CYS A 32 -0.25 10.94 3.72
C CYS A 32 0.95 11.15 2.78
N GLY A 33 0.74 11.17 1.47
CA GLY A 33 1.75 11.40 0.45
C GLY A 33 2.73 10.24 0.23
N ALA A 34 2.63 9.13 0.95
CA ALA A 34 3.47 7.95 0.72
C ALA A 34 3.04 7.20 -0.55
N ILE A 35 1.75 7.21 -0.84
CA ILE A 35 1.15 6.63 -2.04
C ILE A 35 0.75 7.78 -2.96
N VAL A 36 1.19 7.76 -4.21
CA VAL A 36 0.95 8.84 -5.18
C VAL A 36 0.38 8.25 -6.47
N GLU A 37 -0.76 8.77 -6.89
CA GLU A 37 -1.31 8.43 -8.20
C GLU A 37 -0.59 9.21 -9.32
N ARG A 38 -0.18 8.48 -10.37
CA ARG A 38 0.53 8.99 -11.54
C ARG A 38 -0.19 8.64 -12.84
N GLY A 39 -1.23 9.36 -13.18
CA GLY A 39 -2.02 9.12 -14.39
C GLY A 39 -1.23 9.14 -15.70
N GLU A 40 -0.04 9.75 -15.73
CA GLU A 40 0.84 9.76 -16.89
C GLU A 40 1.29 8.36 -17.33
N TYR A 41 1.35 7.39 -16.42
CA TYR A 41 1.75 6.02 -16.79
C TYR A 41 0.66 5.26 -17.52
N ALA A 42 -0.60 5.59 -17.33
CA ALA A 42 -1.70 4.98 -18.07
C ALA A 42 -1.58 5.23 -19.58
N SER A 43 -1.04 6.38 -19.99
CA SER A 43 -0.84 6.72 -21.40
C SER A 43 0.33 5.99 -22.05
N LEU A 44 1.29 5.48 -21.27
CA LEU A 44 2.45 4.74 -21.80
C LEU A 44 2.13 3.29 -22.17
N LEU A 45 1.05 2.71 -21.60
CA LEU A 45 0.68 1.33 -21.86
C LEU A 45 0.19 1.06 -23.27
N PRO A 46 -0.69 1.86 -23.87
CA PRO A 46 -1.17 1.65 -25.25
C PRO A 46 -0.05 1.71 -26.29
N ASP A 47 1.01 2.44 -26.02
CA ASP A 47 2.15 2.60 -26.93
C ASP A 47 3.09 1.38 -26.93
N GLN A 48 2.94 0.47 -25.95
CA GLN A 48 3.72 -0.75 -25.88
C GLN A 48 3.11 -1.84 -26.78
N LYS A 49 3.96 -2.47 -27.58
CA LYS A 49 3.59 -3.60 -28.46
C LYS A 49 3.59 -4.95 -27.74
N GLY A 50 3.18 -4.98 -26.48
CA GLY A 50 3.08 -6.17 -25.65
C GLY A 50 3.98 -6.14 -24.40
N GLY A 51 3.60 -6.94 -23.42
CA GLY A 51 4.25 -7.03 -22.13
C GLY A 51 3.54 -6.21 -21.03
N ASN A 52 3.74 -6.64 -19.80
CA ASN A 52 3.16 -6.04 -18.60
C ASN A 52 4.20 -5.24 -17.79
N PHE A 53 5.33 -4.89 -18.40
CA PHE A 53 6.45 -4.21 -17.76
C PHE A 53 6.80 -2.93 -18.51
N ILE A 54 6.74 -1.81 -17.82
CA ILE A 54 7.10 -0.49 -18.34
C ILE A 54 8.43 -0.08 -17.76
N THR A 55 9.37 0.32 -18.60
CA THR A 55 10.67 0.83 -18.19
C THR A 55 10.78 2.32 -18.49
N THR A 56 11.05 3.12 -17.47
CA THR A 56 11.29 4.55 -17.62
C THR A 56 12.71 4.90 -17.18
N LEU A 57 13.33 5.85 -17.88
CA LEU A 57 14.66 6.35 -17.56
C LEU A 57 14.53 7.56 -16.62
N ILE A 58 15.18 7.47 -15.47
CA ILE A 58 15.25 8.57 -14.49
C ILE A 58 16.67 9.09 -14.43
N LYS A 59 16.82 10.41 -14.50
CA LYS A 59 18.12 11.06 -14.36
C LYS A 59 18.47 11.21 -12.89
N ALA A 60 19.67 10.79 -12.52
CA ALA A 60 20.20 10.98 -11.18
C ALA A 60 20.36 12.47 -10.84
N ARG A 61 20.33 12.76 -9.55
CA ARG A 61 20.69 14.08 -9.04
C ARG A 61 22.17 14.35 -9.37
N LEU A 62 22.47 15.61 -9.72
CA LEU A 62 23.85 16.04 -9.85
C LEU A 62 24.56 15.91 -8.51
N SER A 63 25.71 15.26 -8.50
CA SER A 63 26.62 15.12 -7.39
C SER A 63 27.99 15.68 -7.82
N GLY A 64 28.84 16.03 -6.89
CA GLY A 64 30.19 16.49 -7.17
C GLY A 64 30.77 17.28 -6.01
N LYS A 65 32.09 17.38 -6.00
CA LYS A 65 32.82 18.24 -5.06
C LYS A 65 33.16 19.54 -5.76
N THR A 66 32.84 20.64 -5.12
CA THR A 66 33.28 21.95 -5.60
C THR A 66 34.79 22.12 -5.44
N VAL A 67 35.43 22.71 -6.42
CA VAL A 67 36.86 23.09 -6.39
C VAL A 67 36.95 24.57 -6.11
N ASN A 68 37.97 25.01 -5.41
CA ASN A 68 38.22 26.43 -5.20
C ASN A 68 38.59 27.12 -6.55
N TYR A 69 37.97 28.25 -6.78
CA TYR A 69 38.28 29.05 -7.95
C TYR A 69 39.59 29.86 -7.68
N ASP A 70 40.72 29.22 -7.93
CA ASP A 70 42.07 29.75 -7.66
C ASP A 70 42.87 30.08 -8.93
N GLY A 71 42.30 29.86 -10.11
CA GLY A 71 42.95 30.06 -11.41
C GLY A 71 44.08 29.05 -11.70
N LYS A 72 44.23 27.99 -10.88
CA LYS A 72 45.34 27.00 -11.01
C LYS A 72 44.83 25.59 -11.05
N THR A 73 43.72 25.29 -10.36
CA THR A 73 43.18 23.92 -10.26
C THR A 73 42.16 23.69 -11.37
N ASP A 74 42.38 22.66 -12.20
CA ASP A 74 41.47 22.30 -13.25
C ASP A 74 40.14 21.77 -12.69
N ILE A 75 39.02 22.20 -13.30
CA ILE A 75 37.69 21.74 -12.97
C ILE A 75 37.42 20.43 -13.72
N THR A 76 37.28 19.34 -12.99
CA THR A 76 36.89 18.06 -13.57
C THR A 76 35.36 17.98 -13.67
N ALA A 77 34.83 17.75 -14.86
CA ALA A 77 33.42 17.53 -15.08
C ALA A 77 33.02 16.13 -14.60
N GLU A 78 31.96 16.06 -13.77
CA GLU A 78 31.38 14.79 -13.36
C GLU A 78 30.21 14.42 -14.27
N GLU A 79 30.09 13.14 -14.57
CA GLU A 79 29.03 12.62 -15.43
C GLU A 79 27.72 12.47 -14.64
N ARG A 80 26.61 12.84 -15.24
CA ARG A 80 25.28 12.64 -14.66
C ARG A 80 24.83 11.19 -14.85
N GLY A 81 24.69 10.45 -13.76
CA GLY A 81 24.15 9.09 -13.78
C GLY A 81 22.69 9.03 -14.27
N ASN A 82 22.34 7.88 -14.86
CA ASN A 82 20.97 7.56 -15.25
C ASN A 82 20.56 6.26 -14.57
N TYR A 83 19.32 6.17 -14.11
CA TYR A 83 18.72 4.97 -13.53
C TYR A 83 17.51 4.56 -14.35
N THR A 84 17.34 3.26 -14.52
CA THR A 84 16.13 2.69 -15.10
C THR A 84 15.20 2.28 -13.98
N MET A 85 13.95 2.76 -14.03
CA MET A 85 12.90 2.33 -13.13
C MET A 85 11.90 1.49 -13.91
N GLY A 86 11.64 0.28 -13.41
CA GLY A 86 10.65 -0.62 -13.95
C GLY A 86 9.34 -0.54 -13.18
N ARG A 87 8.23 -0.65 -13.90
CA ARG A 87 6.88 -0.74 -13.36
C ARG A 87 6.20 -1.96 -13.94
N ILE A 88 5.42 -2.64 -13.13
CA ILE A 88 4.68 -3.82 -13.54
C ILE A 88 3.18 -3.52 -13.51
N VAL A 89 2.47 -4.01 -14.52
CA VAL A 89 1.01 -3.97 -14.57
C VAL A 89 0.48 -5.26 -13.96
N VAL A 90 -0.36 -5.11 -12.95
CA VAL A 90 -1.04 -6.22 -12.26
C VAL A 90 -2.51 -6.16 -12.63
N GLY A 91 -3.05 -7.19 -13.25
CA GLY A 91 -4.49 -7.34 -13.53
C GLY A 91 -5.10 -8.36 -12.55
N ARG A 92 -6.24 -8.00 -11.98
CA ARG A 92 -7.05 -8.87 -11.15
C ARG A 92 -8.46 -8.92 -11.73
N ALA A 93 -9.12 -10.06 -11.58
CA ALA A 93 -10.52 -10.23 -11.95
C ALA A 93 -11.19 -11.15 -10.93
N GLN A 94 -12.44 -10.86 -10.61
CA GLN A 94 -13.26 -11.66 -9.72
C GLN A 94 -14.68 -11.73 -10.28
N GLY A 95 -15.34 -12.87 -10.11
CA GLY A 95 -16.73 -13.08 -10.46
C GLY A 95 -17.53 -13.55 -9.24
N TRP A 96 -18.71 -13.00 -9.10
CA TRP A 96 -19.66 -13.41 -8.07
C TRP A 96 -20.90 -13.96 -8.72
N THR A 97 -21.56 -14.89 -8.07
CA THR A 97 -22.83 -15.46 -8.54
C THR A 97 -23.84 -15.40 -7.40
N GLU A 98 -25.01 -14.90 -7.70
CA GLU A 98 -26.16 -14.94 -6.82
C GLU A 98 -27.30 -15.70 -7.49
N LYS A 99 -28.15 -16.34 -6.69
CA LYS A 99 -29.32 -17.07 -7.21
C LYS A 99 -30.53 -16.15 -7.19
N ASP A 100 -31.22 -16.02 -8.31
CA ASP A 100 -32.46 -15.25 -8.45
C ASP A 100 -33.48 -15.61 -7.34
N PHE A 101 -33.57 -16.89 -6.99
CA PHE A 101 -34.46 -17.38 -5.94
C PHE A 101 -34.18 -16.77 -4.56
N VAL A 102 -32.92 -16.45 -4.26
CA VAL A 102 -32.55 -15.82 -2.97
C VAL A 102 -32.96 -14.38 -2.97
N SER A 103 -32.71 -13.63 -4.04
CA SER A 103 -33.11 -12.24 -4.15
C SER A 103 -34.64 -12.07 -4.25
N ASP A 104 -35.37 -13.01 -4.88
CA ASP A 104 -36.83 -13.03 -4.91
C ASP A 104 -37.47 -13.20 -3.51
N ILE A 105 -36.80 -13.93 -2.61
CA ILE A 105 -37.27 -14.14 -1.23
C ILE A 105 -36.85 -13.04 -0.30
N SER A 106 -35.58 -12.56 -0.39
CA SER A 106 -35.04 -11.53 0.48
C SER A 106 -35.60 -10.15 0.16
N GLY A 107 -36.00 -9.94 -1.08
CA GLY A 107 -36.37 -8.61 -1.57
C GLY A 107 -35.16 -7.66 -1.65
N ASP A 108 -33.96 -8.20 -1.53
CA ASP A 108 -32.71 -7.44 -1.65
C ASP A 108 -32.50 -7.04 -3.11
N ASP A 109 -32.17 -5.79 -3.33
CA ASP A 109 -31.86 -5.25 -4.63
C ASP A 109 -30.34 -5.16 -4.78
N TYR A 110 -29.81 -5.51 -5.95
CA TYR A 110 -28.39 -5.36 -6.31
C TYR A 110 -27.86 -3.92 -6.18
N SER A 111 -28.66 -2.99 -5.72
CA SER A 111 -28.25 -1.59 -5.53
C SER A 111 -27.10 -1.42 -4.52
N ALA A 112 -26.98 -2.32 -3.55
CA ALA A 112 -25.89 -2.33 -2.58
C ALA A 112 -24.59 -2.94 -3.12
N ALA A 113 -24.66 -3.73 -4.20
CA ALA A 113 -23.51 -4.49 -4.71
C ALA A 113 -22.34 -3.59 -5.14
N ALA A 114 -22.59 -2.39 -5.62
CA ALA A 114 -21.53 -1.46 -6.00
C ALA A 114 -20.63 -1.09 -4.83
N GLY A 115 -21.22 -0.86 -3.64
CA GLY A 115 -20.46 -0.58 -2.41
C GLY A 115 -19.63 -1.78 -1.96
N GLU A 116 -20.23 -2.96 -1.93
CA GLU A 116 -19.52 -4.19 -1.55
C GLU A 116 -18.37 -4.53 -2.51
N VAL A 117 -18.57 -4.31 -3.82
CA VAL A 117 -17.53 -4.49 -4.84
C VAL A 117 -16.40 -3.48 -4.65
N ALA A 118 -16.72 -2.23 -4.31
CA ALA A 118 -15.71 -1.21 -4.02
C ALA A 118 -14.85 -1.62 -2.81
N GLU A 119 -15.46 -2.00 -1.70
CA GLU A 119 -14.76 -2.45 -0.50
C GLU A 119 -13.87 -3.68 -0.79
N PHE A 120 -14.37 -4.64 -1.57
CA PHE A 120 -13.58 -5.81 -1.97
C PHE A 120 -12.32 -5.42 -2.75
N TRP A 121 -12.43 -4.50 -3.72
CA TRP A 121 -11.27 -4.08 -4.50
C TRP A 121 -10.27 -3.27 -3.67
N ASP A 122 -10.73 -2.50 -2.70
CA ASP A 122 -9.84 -1.81 -1.77
C ASP A 122 -9.01 -2.78 -0.92
N ASP A 123 -9.63 -3.86 -0.43
CA ASP A 123 -8.91 -4.92 0.29
C ASP A 123 -7.90 -5.63 -0.63
N VAL A 124 -8.27 -5.94 -1.87
CA VAL A 124 -7.36 -6.55 -2.86
C VAL A 124 -6.18 -5.64 -3.18
N ASP A 125 -6.39 -4.34 -3.30
CA ASP A 125 -5.33 -3.37 -3.56
C ASP A 125 -4.38 -3.25 -2.37
N GLN A 126 -4.90 -3.26 -1.13
CA GLN A 126 -4.08 -3.29 0.07
C GLN A 126 -3.24 -4.56 0.15
N ASP A 127 -3.85 -5.72 -0.06
CA ASP A 127 -3.13 -7.01 -0.08
C ASP A 127 -2.06 -7.07 -1.16
N THR A 128 -2.34 -6.51 -2.33
CA THR A 128 -1.38 -6.42 -3.44
C THR A 128 -0.19 -5.56 -3.06
N LEU A 129 -0.42 -4.41 -2.44
CA LEU A 129 0.61 -3.51 -1.94
C LEU A 129 1.50 -4.19 -0.89
N LEU A 130 0.90 -4.84 0.10
CA LEU A 130 1.63 -5.56 1.15
C LEU A 130 2.43 -6.75 0.57
N SER A 131 1.87 -7.45 -0.40
CA SER A 131 2.56 -8.54 -1.11
C SER A 131 3.78 -8.05 -1.88
N ILE A 132 3.70 -6.88 -2.52
CA ILE A 132 4.84 -6.23 -3.20
C ILE A 132 5.92 -5.85 -2.20
N LEU A 133 5.55 -5.20 -1.08
CA LEU A 133 6.51 -4.84 -0.03
C LEU A 133 7.19 -6.07 0.55
N LYS A 134 6.43 -7.12 0.85
CA LYS A 134 6.97 -8.41 1.32
C LYS A 134 7.93 -9.01 0.30
N GLY A 135 7.60 -8.95 -0.98
CA GLY A 135 8.47 -9.41 -2.08
C GLY A 135 9.78 -8.64 -2.15
N VAL A 136 9.73 -7.31 -2.07
CA VAL A 136 10.92 -6.45 -2.09
C VAL A 136 11.83 -6.74 -0.91
N PHE A 137 11.28 -6.85 0.30
CA PHE A 137 12.08 -7.10 1.51
C PHE A 137 12.49 -8.58 1.71
N SER A 138 12.02 -9.50 0.87
CA SER A 138 12.43 -10.90 0.87
C SER A 138 13.66 -11.19 -0.03
N MET A 139 14.18 -10.21 -0.73
CA MET A 139 15.36 -10.37 -1.59
C MET A 139 16.59 -10.77 -0.76
N SER A 140 17.17 -11.94 -1.06
CA SER A 140 18.26 -12.54 -0.27
C SER A 140 19.60 -12.61 -0.99
N THR A 141 19.67 -12.16 -2.26
CA THR A 141 20.87 -12.27 -3.09
C THR A 141 21.21 -10.99 -3.83
N GLY A 142 22.49 -10.82 -4.16
CA GLY A 142 23.00 -9.74 -5.01
C GLY A 142 22.73 -8.33 -4.48
N GLU A 143 22.43 -7.41 -5.38
CA GLU A 143 22.12 -6.01 -5.04
C GLU A 143 20.81 -5.87 -4.26
N GLY A 144 19.85 -6.79 -4.47
CA GLY A 144 18.62 -6.84 -3.70
C GLY A 144 18.87 -7.05 -2.22
N LYS A 145 19.77 -7.97 -1.85
CA LYS A 145 20.16 -8.16 -0.45
C LYS A 145 20.80 -6.91 0.15
N LYS A 146 21.68 -6.24 -0.58
CA LYS A 146 22.31 -4.99 -0.11
C LYS A 146 21.27 -3.91 0.16
N PHE A 147 20.26 -3.82 -0.72
CA PHE A 147 19.14 -2.92 -0.52
C PHE A 147 18.37 -3.24 0.77
N VAL A 148 18.01 -4.52 0.98
CA VAL A 148 17.29 -4.96 2.19
C VAL A 148 18.12 -4.67 3.45
N ASP A 149 19.38 -5.04 3.47
CA ASP A 149 20.28 -4.83 4.62
C ASP A 149 20.45 -3.34 4.96
N ALA A 150 20.48 -2.47 3.93
CA ALA A 150 20.60 -1.03 4.12
C ALA A 150 19.30 -0.37 4.62
N HIS A 151 18.14 -0.97 4.31
CA HIS A 151 16.81 -0.41 4.63
C HIS A 151 16.10 -1.16 5.77
N THR A 152 16.77 -2.09 6.42
CA THR A 152 16.22 -2.81 7.57
C THR A 152 16.87 -2.34 8.88
N TYR A 153 16.04 -2.03 9.86
CA TYR A 153 16.44 -1.80 11.24
C TYR A 153 15.95 -2.96 12.10
N ASP A 154 16.87 -3.83 12.51
CA ASP A 154 16.56 -5.02 13.30
C ASP A 154 16.90 -4.76 14.75
N ILE A 155 15.91 -4.86 15.64
CA ILE A 155 16.02 -4.65 17.08
C ILE A 155 16.02 -5.97 17.86
N THR A 156 15.91 -7.12 17.20
CA THR A 156 15.81 -8.43 17.89
C THR A 156 17.03 -8.78 18.73
N ALA A 157 18.19 -8.22 18.42
CA ALA A 157 19.43 -8.41 19.17
C ALA A 157 19.69 -7.33 20.23
N GLU A 158 18.84 -6.31 20.32
CA GLU A 158 19.00 -5.24 21.29
C GLU A 158 18.43 -5.64 22.65
N THR A 159 18.86 -4.94 23.72
CA THR A 159 18.39 -5.18 25.08
C THR A 159 16.89 -4.93 25.22
N GLU A 160 16.38 -3.90 24.49
CA GLU A 160 14.96 -3.62 24.34
C GLU A 160 14.51 -4.06 22.96
N ASN A 161 14.10 -5.32 22.85
CA ASN A 161 13.69 -5.95 21.59
C ASN A 161 12.18 -5.79 21.28
N THR A 162 11.44 -5.06 22.11
CA THR A 162 10.05 -4.71 21.87
C THR A 162 9.91 -3.37 21.18
N PHE A 163 8.89 -3.24 20.34
CA PHE A 163 8.61 -1.96 19.69
C PHE A 163 8.13 -0.95 20.73
N GLY A 164 8.93 0.07 20.97
CA GLY A 164 8.72 1.10 21.99
C GLY A 164 8.60 2.51 21.41
N PRO A 165 8.46 3.52 22.28
CA PRO A 165 8.23 4.91 21.85
C PRO A 165 9.37 5.50 21.02
N THR A 166 10.59 4.99 21.16
CA THR A 166 11.79 5.48 20.47
C THR A 166 12.12 4.72 19.21
N THR A 167 11.59 3.48 19.05
CA THR A 167 11.98 2.56 17.97
C THR A 167 11.73 3.15 16.60
N LEU A 168 10.55 3.72 16.35
CA LEU A 168 10.22 4.36 15.07
C LEU A 168 11.16 5.54 14.77
N ASN A 169 11.40 6.40 15.76
CA ASN A 169 12.27 7.55 15.57
C ASN A 169 13.73 7.15 15.32
N ASN A 170 14.22 6.11 15.98
CA ASN A 170 15.57 5.59 15.79
C ASN A 170 15.73 4.97 14.39
N ALA A 171 14.74 4.21 13.94
CA ALA A 171 14.72 3.64 12.59
C ALA A 171 14.77 4.74 11.52
N MET A 172 13.92 5.76 11.63
CA MET A 172 13.87 6.89 10.68
C MET A 172 15.16 7.72 10.72
N GLN A 173 15.73 7.93 11.92
CA GLN A 173 16.99 8.67 12.07
C GLN A 173 18.16 7.88 11.46
N LYS A 174 18.20 6.56 11.64
CA LYS A 174 19.21 5.70 11.00
C LYS A 174 19.10 5.74 9.47
N ALA A 175 17.89 5.82 8.92
CA ALA A 175 17.64 5.81 7.48
C ALA A 175 17.99 7.15 6.81
N LEU A 176 17.54 8.28 7.32
CA LEU A 176 17.63 9.59 6.66
C LEU A 176 18.24 10.71 7.50
N GLY A 177 18.60 10.45 8.76
CA GLY A 177 19.20 11.44 9.65
C GLY A 177 18.29 12.65 9.89
N ASP A 178 18.73 13.83 9.46
CA ASP A 178 18.01 15.10 9.60
C ASP A 178 16.73 15.18 8.76
N LYS A 179 16.64 14.37 7.68
CA LYS A 179 15.50 14.33 6.77
C LYS A 179 14.40 13.34 7.15
N LYS A 180 14.37 12.89 8.41
CA LYS A 180 13.36 11.93 8.90
C LYS A 180 11.91 12.39 8.74
N ALA A 181 11.67 13.69 8.53
CA ALA A 181 10.35 14.24 8.26
C ALA A 181 9.74 13.77 6.91
N ASN A 182 10.55 13.20 6.02
CA ASN A 182 10.07 12.66 4.74
C ASN A 182 9.25 11.36 4.91
N PHE A 183 9.34 10.71 6.04
CA PHE A 183 8.50 9.55 6.34
C PHE A 183 7.10 10.01 6.77
N SER A 184 6.08 9.43 6.17
CA SER A 184 4.68 9.84 6.38
C SER A 184 3.75 8.70 6.77
N LEU A 185 4.06 7.46 6.38
CA LEU A 185 3.22 6.28 6.61
C LEU A 185 4.01 5.19 7.32
N ALA A 186 3.40 4.57 8.32
CA ALA A 186 3.87 3.33 8.93
C ALA A 186 2.79 2.26 8.82
N ILE A 187 3.15 1.04 8.46
CA ILE A 187 2.24 -0.12 8.38
C ILE A 187 2.73 -1.14 9.40
N MET A 188 1.88 -1.55 10.31
CA MET A 188 2.24 -2.45 11.40
C MET A 188 1.16 -3.48 11.71
N HIS A 189 1.57 -4.59 12.33
CA HIS A 189 0.66 -5.63 12.80
C HIS A 189 -0.11 -5.18 14.05
N SER A 190 -1.35 -5.65 14.24
CA SER A 190 -2.22 -5.29 15.35
C SER A 190 -1.59 -5.52 16.74
N VAL A 191 -0.78 -6.57 16.90
CA VAL A 191 -0.07 -6.84 18.16
C VAL A 191 0.89 -5.71 18.53
N VAL A 192 1.61 -5.15 17.55
CA VAL A 192 2.52 -4.01 17.76
C VAL A 192 1.71 -2.75 18.08
N ALA A 193 0.60 -2.54 17.34
CA ALA A 193 -0.29 -1.41 17.58
C ALA A 193 -0.90 -1.46 18.98
N THR A 194 -1.40 -2.61 19.43
CA THR A 194 -1.95 -2.80 20.77
C THR A 194 -0.92 -2.48 21.89
N ASN A 195 0.34 -2.88 21.67
CA ASN A 195 1.40 -2.51 22.62
C ASN A 195 1.58 -0.98 22.71
N LEU A 196 1.56 -0.29 21.58
CA LEU A 196 1.65 1.17 21.53
C LEU A 196 0.41 1.87 22.11
N GLU A 197 -0.78 1.29 21.94
CA GLU A 197 -2.02 1.76 22.57
C GLU A 197 -1.95 1.67 24.09
N ASN A 198 -1.49 0.53 24.62
CA ASN A 198 -1.28 0.34 26.05
C ASN A 198 -0.32 1.36 26.64
N LEU A 199 0.66 1.80 25.85
CA LEU A 199 1.60 2.87 26.19
C LEU A 199 1.02 4.27 25.94
N LYS A 200 -0.23 4.40 25.44
CA LYS A 200 -0.90 5.65 25.09
C LYS A 200 -0.10 6.52 24.10
N LEU A 201 0.48 5.88 23.12
CA LEU A 201 1.30 6.53 22.09
C LEU A 201 0.56 6.67 20.75
N LEU A 202 -0.51 5.89 20.53
CA LEU A 202 -1.34 5.96 19.35
C LEU A 202 -2.55 6.84 19.60
N ASP A 203 -2.78 7.79 18.68
CA ASP A 203 -3.98 8.60 18.61
C ASP A 203 -4.79 8.19 17.38
N TYR A 204 -6.04 7.76 17.57
CA TYR A 204 -6.92 7.39 16.45
C TYR A 204 -7.53 8.61 15.80
N MET A 205 -7.53 8.61 14.48
CA MET A 205 -8.21 9.62 13.69
C MET A 205 -9.72 9.38 13.74
N LYS A 206 -10.47 10.43 13.96
CA LYS A 206 -11.94 10.39 14.04
C LYS A 206 -12.55 11.20 12.91
N TYR A 207 -13.68 10.73 12.43
CA TYR A 207 -14.52 11.49 11.51
C TYR A 207 -15.92 11.64 12.12
N THR A 208 -16.57 12.73 11.78
CA THR A 208 -17.94 12.98 12.19
C THR A 208 -18.87 12.58 11.05
N ASP A 209 -19.75 11.62 11.32
CA ASP A 209 -20.76 11.18 10.38
C ASP A 209 -21.81 12.29 10.12
N ALA A 210 -22.62 12.13 9.08
CA ALA A 210 -23.69 13.08 8.74
C ALA A 210 -24.71 13.29 9.89
N ASP A 211 -24.83 12.32 10.79
CA ASP A 211 -25.66 12.37 11.99
C ASP A 211 -24.97 13.05 13.20
N GLY A 212 -23.77 13.57 13.03
CA GLY A 212 -23.01 14.23 14.08
C GLY A 212 -22.32 13.28 15.07
N ILE A 213 -22.23 11.99 14.76
CA ILE A 213 -21.58 10.98 15.60
C ILE A 213 -20.12 10.87 15.21
N GLU A 214 -19.22 10.97 16.20
CA GLU A 214 -17.79 10.70 15.98
C GLU A 214 -17.55 9.19 15.90
N ARG A 215 -16.88 8.77 14.84
CA ARG A 215 -16.47 7.38 14.61
C ARG A 215 -14.97 7.31 14.35
N ASP A 216 -14.35 6.23 14.77
CA ASP A 216 -12.93 5.97 14.49
C ASP A 216 -12.76 5.54 13.02
N LEU A 217 -11.79 6.14 12.33
CA LEU A 217 -11.49 5.87 10.93
C LEU A 217 -10.69 4.57 10.72
N GLY A 218 -10.25 3.91 11.81
CA GLY A 218 -9.38 2.75 11.72
C GLY A 218 -7.92 3.09 11.35
N LEU A 219 -7.60 4.36 11.25
CA LEU A 219 -6.25 4.90 11.08
C LEU A 219 -5.80 5.57 12.36
N ALA A 220 -4.59 5.24 12.77
CA ALA A 220 -3.96 5.85 13.93
C ALA A 220 -2.85 6.81 13.50
N THR A 221 -2.42 7.69 14.40
CA THR A 221 -1.24 8.52 14.21
C THR A 221 -0.21 8.22 15.29
N LEU A 222 1.05 8.10 14.89
CA LEU A 222 2.20 7.93 15.76
C LEU A 222 3.27 8.96 15.40
N ASN A 223 3.58 9.84 16.33
CA ASN A 223 4.58 10.90 16.11
C ASN A 223 4.31 11.74 14.84
N GLY A 224 3.04 12.01 14.53
CA GLY A 224 2.62 12.79 13.36
C GLY A 224 2.74 12.04 12.03
N ARG A 225 2.78 10.71 12.04
CA ARG A 225 2.71 9.83 10.86
C ARG A 225 1.46 9.00 10.94
N ILE A 226 0.86 8.76 9.79
CA ILE A 226 -0.30 7.89 9.69
C ILE A 226 0.15 6.45 9.91
N VAL A 227 -0.60 5.71 10.69
CA VAL A 227 -0.36 4.28 10.99
C VAL A 227 -1.51 3.48 10.43
N LEU A 228 -1.22 2.58 9.52
CA LEU A 228 -2.13 1.55 9.03
C LEU A 228 -1.89 0.27 9.81
N ILE A 229 -2.95 -0.28 10.40
CA ILE A 229 -2.89 -1.53 11.16
C ILE A 229 -3.43 -2.64 10.27
N ASP A 230 -2.63 -3.70 10.09
CA ASP A 230 -3.00 -4.82 9.22
C ASP A 230 -2.41 -6.12 9.75
N ASP A 231 -3.26 -7.14 9.93
CA ASP A 231 -2.87 -8.46 10.45
C ASP A 231 -2.19 -9.36 9.41
N THR A 232 -2.23 -9.00 8.13
CA THR A 232 -1.50 -9.72 7.07
C THR A 232 -0.01 -9.38 7.03
N MET A 233 0.43 -8.43 7.87
CA MET A 233 1.83 -8.06 8.03
C MET A 233 2.69 -9.26 8.45
N PRO A 234 3.96 -9.35 7.95
CA PRO A 234 4.80 -10.49 8.25
C PRO A 234 5.07 -10.64 9.75
N ALA A 235 4.65 -11.78 10.28
CA ALA A 235 4.97 -12.27 11.62
C ALA A 235 5.71 -13.60 11.48
N VAL A 236 6.92 -13.69 12.00
CA VAL A 236 7.76 -14.88 11.91
C VAL A 236 8.04 -15.39 13.30
N GLU A 237 7.62 -16.63 13.59
CA GLU A 237 7.97 -17.33 14.82
C GLU A 237 9.41 -17.80 14.74
N VAL A 238 10.21 -17.37 15.69
CA VAL A 238 11.59 -17.80 15.87
C VAL A 238 11.60 -18.80 17.02
N ALA A 239 11.81 -20.09 16.67
CA ALA A 239 11.88 -21.15 17.65
C ALA A 239 13.07 -20.96 18.59
N GLU A 240 12.96 -21.50 19.82
CA GLU A 240 14.02 -21.54 20.80
C GLU A 240 15.31 -22.11 20.17
N SER A 241 16.36 -21.32 20.19
CA SER A 241 17.66 -21.75 19.70
C SER A 241 18.27 -22.70 20.74
N SER A 242 18.73 -23.89 20.31
CA SER A 242 19.41 -24.90 21.13
C SER A 242 20.73 -24.43 21.80
N LYS A 243 21.04 -23.14 21.70
CA LYS A 243 22.21 -22.49 22.32
C LYS A 243 21.82 -21.48 23.41
N GLY A 244 21.12 -21.95 24.42
CA GLY A 244 21.00 -21.25 25.70
C GLY A 244 19.75 -20.37 25.83
N ALA A 245 18.91 -20.80 26.75
CA ALA A 245 17.95 -20.05 27.54
C ALA A 245 17.37 -18.77 26.90
N GLY A 246 16.41 -18.92 26.05
CA GLY A 246 15.51 -17.86 25.61
C GLY A 246 14.26 -18.49 25.07
N ASP A 247 13.13 -18.15 25.65
CA ASP A 247 11.83 -18.55 25.10
C ASP A 247 11.72 -18.12 23.64
N GLY A 248 11.10 -18.92 22.78
CA GLY A 248 10.80 -18.56 21.41
C GLY A 248 10.06 -17.21 21.35
N TYR A 249 10.32 -16.41 20.32
CA TYR A 249 9.66 -15.12 20.15
C TYR A 249 9.10 -14.96 18.73
N THR A 250 8.11 -14.10 18.59
CA THR A 250 7.56 -13.75 17.29
C THR A 250 8.14 -12.42 16.84
N LYS A 251 8.80 -12.44 15.67
CA LYS A 251 9.35 -11.25 15.02
C LYS A 251 8.29 -10.61 14.13
N TYR A 252 7.86 -9.42 14.47
CA TYR A 252 6.93 -8.61 13.69
C TYR A 252 7.71 -7.63 12.81
N THR A 253 7.23 -7.45 11.58
CA THR A 253 7.80 -6.48 10.65
C THR A 253 6.89 -5.26 10.56
N THR A 254 7.47 -4.07 10.67
CA THR A 254 6.77 -2.78 10.44
C THR A 254 7.42 -2.10 9.25
N TYR A 255 6.61 -1.71 8.25
CA TYR A 255 7.08 -0.93 7.11
C TYR A 255 6.90 0.55 7.37
N VAL A 256 7.92 1.34 7.08
CA VAL A 256 7.88 2.80 7.18
C VAL A 256 8.19 3.39 5.82
N LEU A 257 7.24 4.12 5.27
CA LEU A 257 7.28 4.63 3.91
C LEU A 257 7.44 6.16 3.91
N GLY A 258 8.29 6.62 3.02
CA GLY A 258 8.48 8.05 2.77
C GLY A 258 7.51 8.59 1.72
N ASN A 259 7.48 9.91 1.58
CA ASN A 259 6.69 10.57 0.55
C ASN A 259 7.04 10.06 -0.85
N GLY A 260 6.04 9.66 -1.64
CA GLY A 260 6.22 9.14 -2.98
C GLY A 260 6.93 7.79 -3.07
N ALA A 261 6.93 7.00 -1.99
CA ALA A 261 7.55 5.68 -1.97
C ALA A 261 6.84 4.69 -2.90
N ILE A 262 5.53 4.84 -3.06
CA ILE A 262 4.71 3.99 -3.91
C ILE A 262 4.00 4.88 -4.93
N GLU A 263 4.20 4.57 -6.20
CA GLU A 263 3.50 5.21 -7.30
C GLU A 263 2.59 4.17 -7.96
N TYR A 264 1.34 4.52 -8.18
CA TYR A 264 0.36 3.68 -8.84
C TYR A 264 -0.43 4.46 -9.88
N THR A 265 -1.10 3.74 -10.77
CA THR A 265 -2.09 4.30 -11.68
C THR A 265 -3.10 3.23 -12.08
N ASN A 266 -4.34 3.63 -12.24
CA ASN A 266 -5.35 2.77 -12.84
C ASN A 266 -5.23 2.84 -14.36
N CYS A 267 -4.88 1.71 -14.98
CA CYS A 267 -4.68 1.63 -16.43
C CYS A 267 -5.99 1.46 -17.21
N GLY A 268 -7.09 1.20 -16.49
CA GLY A 268 -8.38 0.87 -17.10
C GLY A 268 -8.37 -0.48 -17.83
N VAL A 269 -9.54 -0.99 -18.10
CA VAL A 269 -9.75 -2.20 -18.92
C VAL A 269 -10.85 -1.92 -19.94
N LYS A 270 -10.86 -2.67 -21.03
CA LYS A 270 -11.83 -2.47 -22.11
C LYS A 270 -13.28 -2.74 -21.67
N VAL A 271 -13.46 -3.74 -20.79
CA VAL A 271 -14.74 -4.08 -20.17
C VAL A 271 -14.46 -4.24 -18.68
N ALA A 272 -14.90 -3.30 -17.87
CA ALA A 272 -14.62 -3.29 -16.44
C ALA A 272 -15.56 -4.21 -15.67
N SER A 273 -16.82 -4.25 -16.08
CA SER A 273 -17.86 -5.08 -15.45
C SER A 273 -18.76 -5.69 -16.50
N GLU A 274 -19.16 -6.92 -16.27
CA GLU A 274 -20.10 -7.66 -17.12
C GLU A 274 -21.04 -8.47 -16.22
N MET A 275 -22.32 -8.49 -16.56
CA MET A 275 -23.34 -9.25 -15.86
C MET A 275 -24.04 -10.17 -16.88
N ASP A 276 -24.19 -11.44 -16.54
CA ASP A 276 -24.89 -12.41 -17.35
C ASP A 276 -25.77 -13.32 -16.48
N ARG A 277 -26.88 -13.79 -17.04
CA ARG A 277 -27.80 -14.72 -16.42
C ARG A 277 -27.71 -16.08 -17.08
N ASN A 278 -27.58 -17.15 -16.29
CA ASN A 278 -27.59 -18.50 -16.81
C ASN A 278 -28.94 -19.19 -16.60
N PRO A 279 -29.88 -19.12 -17.59
CA PRO A 279 -31.21 -19.68 -17.43
C PRO A 279 -31.25 -21.22 -17.37
N ALA A 280 -30.13 -21.88 -17.66
CA ALA A 280 -30.02 -23.35 -17.55
C ALA A 280 -29.82 -23.83 -16.08
N LYS A 281 -29.52 -22.95 -15.17
CA LYS A 281 -29.45 -23.26 -13.75
C LYS A 281 -30.78 -22.92 -13.08
N ASN A 282 -31.26 -23.85 -12.24
CA ASN A 282 -32.47 -23.63 -11.46
C ASN A 282 -32.23 -22.52 -10.45
N GLY A 283 -32.89 -21.37 -10.65
CA GLY A 283 -32.74 -20.17 -9.83
C GLY A 283 -31.74 -19.14 -10.38
N GLY A 284 -31.46 -19.19 -11.69
CA GLY A 284 -30.62 -18.17 -12.36
C GLY A 284 -29.15 -18.51 -12.49
#